data_2c277143295fc58ae35c073356aba1c2
#
_entry.id   2c277143295fc58ae35c073356aba1c2
#
_cell.length_a   1.000
_cell.length_b   1.000
_cell.length_c   1.000
_cell.angle_alpha   90.00
_cell.angle_beta   90.00
_cell.angle_gamma   90.00
#
_symmetry.space_group_name_H-M   'P 1'
#
loop_
_entity.id
_entity.type
_entity.pdbx_description
1 polymer ?
#
loop_
_entity_poly.entity_id
_entity_poly.type
_entity_poly.pdbx_seq_one_letter_code
_entity_poly.pdbx_strand_id
1 'polypeptide(L)'
;MRDVALPCDGEVVGAVQRSAADSPHGDVVVCAAGTLPGELHKLWRTSAPGGYHVEYGYSCMGYEIAGGIGVKMARPDREIVVMVGDGSYLMMNSEIATSLMLGVKLTIVVLDNRGFGCIHRLQQACGGAPFNNLLADCLQGPDGPPAIDFAAHARSLGAQAENVKTIPELEAALARARASKRTYVVCIETDPRRTIDEGGWWWEVAVPEVSARPEVRAARAKYEEARRKQRP
;
A
#
# COMPACT_ATOMS: atom_id res chain seq x y z
N MET A 1 18.46 -18.79 12.69
CA MET A 1 18.30 -17.84 11.57
C MET A 1 18.10 -16.48 12.19
N ARG A 2 18.88 -15.43 11.81
CA ARG A 2 18.61 -14.07 12.30
C ARG A 2 17.29 -13.65 11.69
N ASP A 3 16.32 -13.25 12.52
CA ASP A 3 15.10 -12.63 12.03
C ASP A 3 15.48 -11.38 11.22
N VAL A 4 15.31 -11.46 9.92
CA VAL A 4 15.48 -10.29 9.05
C VAL A 4 14.31 -9.38 9.36
N ALA A 5 14.61 -8.15 9.78
CA ALA A 5 13.55 -7.18 10.03
C ALA A 5 12.74 -6.95 8.75
N LEU A 6 11.41 -6.96 8.87
CA LEU A 6 10.53 -6.68 7.73
C LEU A 6 10.79 -5.26 7.21
N PRO A 7 10.76 -5.06 5.87
CA PRO A 7 10.87 -3.73 5.30
C PRO A 7 9.66 -2.87 5.66
N CYS A 8 9.83 -1.56 5.68
CA CYS A 8 8.69 -0.63 5.74
C CYS A 8 8.18 -0.30 4.32
N ASP A 9 6.98 0.25 4.25
CA ASP A 9 6.35 0.63 2.97
C ASP A 9 7.24 1.58 2.16
N GLY A 10 7.95 2.52 2.81
CA GLY A 10 8.87 3.45 2.15
C GLY A 10 10.07 2.78 1.47
N GLU A 11 10.61 1.70 2.06
CA GLU A 11 11.68 0.91 1.45
C GLU A 11 11.18 0.19 0.19
N VAL A 12 9.94 -0.29 0.20
CA VAL A 12 9.26 -0.88 -0.97
C VAL A 12 9.04 0.16 -2.06
N VAL A 13 8.54 1.36 -1.73
CA VAL A 13 8.41 2.49 -2.68
C VAL A 13 9.76 2.81 -3.32
N GLY A 14 10.83 2.85 -2.52
CA GLY A 14 12.18 3.07 -3.02
C GLY A 14 12.65 2.01 -4.02
N ALA A 15 12.37 0.73 -3.78
CA ALA A 15 12.69 -0.36 -4.70
C ALA A 15 11.91 -0.24 -6.02
N VAL A 16 10.61 0.07 -5.95
CA VAL A 16 9.78 0.32 -7.14
C VAL A 16 10.32 1.51 -7.93
N GLN A 17 10.67 2.62 -7.26
CA GLN A 17 11.26 3.80 -7.90
C GLN A 17 12.57 3.48 -8.62
N ARG A 18 13.46 2.71 -8.01
CA ARG A 18 14.73 2.31 -8.64
C ARG A 18 14.51 1.42 -9.85
N SER A 19 13.53 0.52 -9.79
CA SER A 19 13.19 -0.35 -10.92
C SER A 19 12.68 0.43 -12.15
N ALA A 20 12.21 1.66 -11.96
CA ALA A 20 11.69 2.55 -13.01
C ALA A 20 12.78 3.41 -13.69
N ALA A 21 14.03 3.36 -13.21
CA ALA A 21 15.10 4.29 -13.64
C ALA A 21 15.35 4.28 -15.17
N ASP A 22 15.25 3.11 -15.78
CA ASP A 22 15.51 2.92 -17.22
C ASP A 22 14.24 2.88 -18.07
N SER A 23 13.09 3.29 -17.52
CA SER A 23 11.82 3.30 -18.26
C SER A 23 11.81 4.45 -19.29
N PRO A 24 11.73 4.16 -20.60
CA PRO A 24 11.92 5.18 -21.66
C PRO A 24 10.82 6.24 -21.67
N HIS A 25 9.62 5.91 -21.19
CA HIS A 25 8.48 6.84 -21.11
C HIS A 25 8.10 7.19 -19.67
N GLY A 26 8.90 6.72 -18.70
CA GLY A 26 8.58 6.78 -17.28
C GLY A 26 7.41 5.87 -16.91
N ASP A 27 7.46 5.31 -15.72
CA ASP A 27 6.37 4.50 -15.19
C ASP A 27 5.20 5.37 -14.73
N VAL A 28 4.03 4.76 -14.61
CA VAL A 28 2.93 5.31 -13.84
C VAL A 28 2.71 4.43 -12.61
N VAL A 29 2.89 5.00 -11.43
CA VAL A 29 2.46 4.35 -10.19
C VAL A 29 0.98 4.66 -9.94
N VAL A 30 0.22 3.63 -9.59
CA VAL A 30 -1.22 3.74 -9.27
C VAL A 30 -1.43 3.28 -7.84
N CYS A 31 -2.08 4.10 -7.03
CA CYS A 31 -2.51 3.74 -5.67
C CYS A 31 -3.83 4.43 -5.32
N ALA A 32 -4.44 4.08 -4.21
CA ALA A 32 -5.65 4.73 -3.73
C ALA A 32 -5.63 4.93 -2.21
N ALA A 33 -5.60 3.88 -1.42
CA ALA A 33 -5.88 3.94 0.00
C ALA A 33 -4.73 3.41 0.89
N GLY A 34 -4.86 3.65 2.17
CA GLY A 34 -3.96 3.14 3.19
C GLY A 34 -2.74 4.04 3.43
N THR A 35 -1.61 3.44 3.79
CA THR A 35 -0.34 4.14 4.02
C THR A 35 0.31 4.61 2.73
N LEU A 36 0.12 3.84 1.66
CA LEU A 36 0.81 4.02 0.38
C LEU A 36 0.68 5.43 -0.21
N PRO A 37 -0.50 6.08 -0.26
CA PRO A 37 -0.58 7.46 -0.72
C PRO A 37 0.33 8.40 0.06
N GLY A 38 0.38 8.27 1.39
CA GLY A 38 1.25 9.09 2.24
C GLY A 38 2.74 8.87 1.93
N GLU A 39 3.18 7.63 1.82
CA GLU A 39 4.58 7.30 1.50
C GLU A 39 4.94 7.72 0.07
N LEU A 40 4.05 7.48 -0.91
CA LEU A 40 4.25 7.88 -2.30
C LEU A 40 4.31 9.40 -2.46
N HIS A 41 3.47 10.17 -1.78
CA HIS A 41 3.52 11.64 -1.82
C HIS A 41 4.88 12.19 -1.35
N LYS A 42 5.50 11.52 -0.38
CA LYS A 42 6.81 11.93 0.14
C LYS A 42 7.97 11.49 -0.76
N LEU A 43 7.91 10.28 -1.30
CA LEU A 43 9.06 9.60 -1.88
C LEU A 43 9.05 9.52 -3.40
N TRP A 44 7.86 9.39 -4.03
CA TRP A 44 7.80 9.16 -5.46
C TRP A 44 8.30 10.36 -6.26
N ARG A 45 9.16 10.09 -7.24
CA ARG A 45 9.67 11.08 -8.19
C ARG A 45 9.24 10.69 -9.59
N THR A 46 8.32 11.44 -10.14
CA THR A 46 7.85 11.23 -11.52
C THR A 46 8.92 11.65 -12.50
N SER A 47 9.24 10.80 -13.47
CA SER A 47 10.16 11.12 -14.58
C SER A 47 9.46 11.79 -15.77
N ALA A 48 8.12 11.73 -15.79
CA ALA A 48 7.30 12.33 -16.84
C ALA A 48 5.93 12.77 -16.29
N PRO A 49 5.24 13.73 -16.91
CA PRO A 49 3.90 14.14 -16.52
C PRO A 49 2.94 12.94 -16.49
N GLY A 50 2.05 12.91 -15.47
CA GLY A 50 1.11 11.82 -15.26
C GLY A 50 1.75 10.51 -14.77
N GLY A 51 2.97 10.56 -14.22
CA GLY A 51 3.67 9.39 -13.64
C GLY A 51 3.18 8.98 -12.26
N TYR A 52 2.21 9.67 -11.70
CA TYR A 52 1.56 9.33 -10.45
C TYR A 52 0.04 9.48 -10.60
N HIS A 53 -0.67 8.38 -10.40
CA HIS A 53 -2.12 8.33 -10.43
C HIS A 53 -2.66 7.86 -9.09
N VAL A 54 -3.46 8.71 -8.44
CA VAL A 54 -4.01 8.40 -7.11
C VAL A 54 -5.49 8.77 -7.07
N GLU A 55 -6.31 7.84 -6.59
CA GLU A 55 -7.64 8.15 -6.12
C GLU A 55 -7.54 8.52 -4.64
N TYR A 56 -7.61 9.82 -4.34
CA TYR A 56 -7.39 10.30 -2.97
C TYR A 56 -8.59 11.05 -2.40
N GLY A 57 -9.50 11.52 -3.23
CA GLY A 57 -10.65 12.30 -2.78
C GLY A 57 -11.52 11.59 -1.75
N TYR A 58 -11.78 10.31 -1.96
CA TYR A 58 -12.51 9.44 -1.05
C TYR A 58 -11.65 8.31 -0.49
N SER A 59 -10.42 8.16 -0.98
CA SER A 59 -9.49 7.09 -0.59
C SER A 59 -10.12 5.70 -0.70
N CYS A 60 -10.70 5.42 -1.88
CA CYS A 60 -11.48 4.22 -2.14
C CYS A 60 -10.60 2.98 -2.21
N MET A 61 -10.64 2.15 -1.17
CA MET A 61 -10.01 0.84 -1.18
C MET A 61 -10.59 -0.03 -2.29
N GLY A 62 -9.72 -0.77 -2.99
CA GLY A 62 -10.10 -1.63 -4.12
C GLY A 62 -10.03 -0.94 -5.50
N TYR A 63 -9.84 0.37 -5.55
CA TYR A 63 -9.69 1.11 -6.82
C TYR A 63 -8.42 0.72 -7.58
N GLU A 64 -7.35 0.37 -6.90
CA GLU A 64 -5.96 0.36 -7.40
C GLU A 64 -5.80 -0.48 -8.67
N ILE A 65 -6.31 -1.71 -8.68
CA ILE A 65 -6.14 -2.64 -9.82
C ILE A 65 -7.00 -2.19 -11.00
N ALA A 66 -8.28 -1.89 -10.75
CA ALA A 66 -9.18 -1.38 -11.77
C ALA A 66 -8.69 -0.06 -12.37
N GLY A 67 -8.23 0.87 -11.53
CA GLY A 67 -7.60 2.12 -11.95
C GLY A 67 -6.35 1.89 -12.79
N GLY A 68 -5.53 0.92 -12.39
CA GLY A 68 -4.34 0.48 -13.15
C GLY A 68 -4.69 0.00 -14.56
N ILE A 69 -5.76 -0.78 -14.72
CA ILE A 69 -6.28 -1.20 -16.02
C ILE A 69 -6.64 0.03 -16.87
N GLY A 70 -7.42 0.95 -16.30
CA GLY A 70 -7.84 2.17 -17.01
C GLY A 70 -6.65 3.04 -17.44
N VAL A 71 -5.67 3.23 -16.56
CA VAL A 71 -4.43 3.96 -16.87
C VAL A 71 -3.64 3.26 -17.98
N LYS A 72 -3.51 1.91 -17.95
CA LYS A 72 -2.82 1.15 -18.99
C LYS A 72 -3.53 1.24 -20.34
N MET A 73 -4.85 1.22 -20.34
CA MET A 73 -5.64 1.41 -21.58
C MET A 73 -5.43 2.81 -22.18
N ALA A 74 -5.35 3.85 -21.31
CA ALA A 74 -5.10 5.22 -21.74
C ALA A 74 -3.62 5.47 -22.14
N ARG A 75 -2.70 4.74 -21.55
CA ARG A 75 -1.24 4.88 -21.75
C ARG A 75 -0.59 3.52 -22.00
N PRO A 76 -0.88 2.90 -23.18
CA PRO A 76 -0.37 1.56 -23.53
C PRO A 76 1.15 1.53 -23.69
N ASP A 77 1.77 2.68 -23.93
CA ASP A 77 3.21 2.89 -24.09
C ASP A 77 4.00 2.88 -22.76
N ARG A 78 3.32 2.95 -21.61
CA ARG A 78 3.97 3.04 -20.29
C ARG A 78 3.83 1.76 -19.47
N GLU A 79 4.81 1.51 -18.61
CA GLU A 79 4.66 0.51 -17.56
C GLU A 79 3.76 1.07 -16.46
N ILE A 80 2.78 0.28 -16.05
CA ILE A 80 1.87 0.63 -14.96
C ILE A 80 2.19 -0.26 -13.77
N VAL A 81 2.59 0.38 -12.67
CA VAL A 81 2.87 -0.28 -11.41
C VAL A 81 1.75 0.06 -10.42
N VAL A 82 0.93 -0.90 -10.13
CA VAL A 82 -0.11 -0.80 -9.09
C VAL A 82 0.51 -1.14 -7.74
N MET A 83 0.46 -0.22 -6.78
CA MET A 83 0.86 -0.50 -5.41
C MET A 83 -0.39 -0.56 -4.53
N VAL A 84 -0.58 -1.67 -3.85
CA VAL A 84 -1.82 -1.96 -3.12
C VAL A 84 -1.52 -2.67 -1.80
N GLY A 85 -2.19 -2.27 -0.72
CA GLY A 85 -2.14 -2.98 0.56
C GLY A 85 -2.98 -4.27 0.52
N ASP A 86 -2.65 -5.23 1.36
CA ASP A 86 -3.33 -6.52 1.49
C ASP A 86 -4.85 -6.37 1.71
N GLY A 87 -5.27 -5.46 2.59
CA GLY A 87 -6.69 -5.20 2.85
C GLY A 87 -7.43 -4.65 1.62
N SER A 88 -6.80 -3.73 0.88
CA SER A 88 -7.38 -3.16 -0.34
C SER A 88 -7.40 -4.18 -1.48
N TYR A 89 -6.35 -5.00 -1.61
CA TYR A 89 -6.29 -6.12 -2.55
C TYR A 89 -7.47 -7.06 -2.38
N LEU A 90 -7.85 -7.41 -1.14
CA LEU A 90 -8.97 -8.32 -0.86
C LEU A 90 -10.34 -7.76 -1.27
N MET A 91 -10.46 -6.46 -1.48
CA MET A 91 -11.74 -5.84 -1.86
C MET A 91 -12.04 -5.93 -3.35
N MET A 92 -11.02 -5.92 -4.24
CA MET A 92 -11.24 -5.89 -5.69
C MET A 92 -10.16 -6.67 -6.46
N ASN A 93 -9.77 -7.83 -5.96
CA ASN A 93 -8.76 -8.69 -6.58
C ASN A 93 -9.22 -9.34 -7.91
N SER A 94 -10.52 -9.45 -8.14
CA SER A 94 -11.11 -9.98 -9.37
C SER A 94 -10.63 -9.26 -10.63
N GLU A 95 -10.24 -8.00 -10.52
CA GLU A 95 -9.74 -7.18 -11.63
C GLU A 95 -8.39 -7.69 -12.19
N ILE A 96 -7.70 -8.56 -11.46
CA ILE A 96 -6.57 -9.33 -12.01
C ILE A 96 -7.04 -10.19 -13.19
N ALA A 97 -8.15 -10.91 -13.02
CA ALA A 97 -8.72 -11.71 -14.12
C ALA A 97 -9.17 -10.80 -15.27
N THR A 98 -9.80 -9.67 -14.97
CA THR A 98 -10.20 -8.67 -15.97
C THR A 98 -9.00 -8.19 -16.79
N SER A 99 -7.86 -7.89 -16.16
CA SER A 99 -6.63 -7.48 -16.84
C SER A 99 -6.15 -8.51 -17.88
N LEU A 100 -6.29 -9.80 -17.55
CA LEU A 100 -5.91 -10.90 -18.41
C LEU A 100 -6.89 -11.10 -19.56
N MET A 101 -8.21 -10.98 -19.27
CA MET A 101 -9.25 -11.08 -20.30
C MET A 101 -9.14 -9.97 -21.33
N LEU A 102 -8.69 -8.79 -20.94
CA LEU A 102 -8.49 -7.63 -21.82
C LEU A 102 -7.10 -7.60 -22.45
N GLY A 103 -6.19 -8.49 -22.08
CA GLY A 103 -4.80 -8.45 -22.52
C GLY A 103 -4.02 -7.21 -22.01
N VAL A 104 -4.47 -6.62 -20.91
CA VAL A 104 -3.88 -5.43 -20.30
C VAL A 104 -2.90 -5.85 -19.21
N LYS A 105 -1.60 -5.75 -19.52
CA LYS A 105 -0.52 -6.13 -18.58
C LYS A 105 -0.32 -5.07 -17.51
N LEU A 106 -0.32 -5.50 -16.25
CA LEU A 106 0.03 -4.72 -15.07
C LEU A 106 1.19 -5.35 -14.30
N THR A 107 1.99 -4.53 -13.63
CA THR A 107 2.84 -4.95 -12.51
C THR A 107 2.13 -4.56 -11.23
N ILE A 108 1.84 -5.52 -10.35
CA ILE A 108 1.11 -5.29 -9.10
C ILE A 108 2.02 -5.65 -7.94
N VAL A 109 2.26 -4.70 -7.03
CA VAL A 109 3.03 -4.91 -5.80
C VAL A 109 2.05 -4.89 -4.63
N VAL A 110 1.88 -6.04 -3.99
CA VAL A 110 1.04 -6.19 -2.80
C VAL A 110 1.92 -6.05 -1.56
N LEU A 111 1.63 -5.03 -0.75
CA LEU A 111 2.27 -4.81 0.54
C LEU A 111 1.41 -5.47 1.63
N ASP A 112 1.87 -6.61 2.14
CA ASP A 112 1.17 -7.37 3.17
C ASP A 112 1.63 -6.91 4.55
N ASN A 113 0.91 -5.97 5.15
CA ASN A 113 1.13 -5.55 6.52
C ASN A 113 0.23 -6.29 7.53
N ARG A 114 -0.39 -7.38 7.12
CA ARG A 114 -1.24 -8.26 7.91
C ARG A 114 -2.49 -7.58 8.46
N GLY A 115 -3.12 -6.70 7.64
CA GLY A 115 -4.38 -6.06 7.98
C GLY A 115 -4.52 -4.61 7.52
N PHE A 116 -5.28 -3.83 8.27
CA PHE A 116 -5.52 -2.41 8.01
C PHE A 116 -4.53 -1.54 8.78
N GLY A 117 -3.23 -1.66 8.46
CA GLY A 117 -2.14 -1.02 9.21
C GLY A 117 -2.26 0.50 9.32
N CYS A 118 -2.77 1.19 8.29
CA CYS A 118 -3.02 2.63 8.33
C CYS A 118 -4.06 2.97 9.40
N ILE A 119 -5.20 2.30 9.40
CA ILE A 119 -6.27 2.51 10.37
C ILE A 119 -5.79 2.22 11.79
N HIS A 120 -5.02 1.14 11.96
CA HIS A 120 -4.41 0.79 13.24
C HIS A 120 -3.54 1.92 13.79
N ARG A 121 -2.65 2.49 12.97
CA ARG A 121 -1.78 3.61 13.39
C ARG A 121 -2.57 4.87 13.70
N LEU A 122 -3.55 5.24 12.88
CA LEU A 122 -4.41 6.41 13.12
C LEU A 122 -5.18 6.27 14.42
N GLN A 123 -5.74 5.09 14.69
CA GLN A 123 -6.45 4.81 15.92
C GLN A 123 -5.54 4.97 17.16
N GLN A 124 -4.33 4.42 17.11
CA GLN A 124 -3.37 4.55 18.21
C GLN A 124 -2.86 6.00 18.38
N ALA A 125 -2.62 6.72 17.30
CA ALA A 125 -2.23 8.13 17.35
C ALA A 125 -3.31 9.00 18.02
N CYS A 126 -4.58 8.63 17.88
CA CYS A 126 -5.71 9.26 18.59
C CYS A 126 -5.91 8.74 20.04
N GLY A 127 -5.01 7.90 20.55
CA GLY A 127 -5.07 7.32 21.89
C GLY A 127 -6.01 6.10 22.01
N GLY A 128 -6.52 5.58 20.89
CA GLY A 128 -7.36 4.38 20.86
C GLY A 128 -6.57 3.10 21.17
N ALA A 129 -7.23 2.10 21.75
CA ALA A 129 -6.66 0.76 21.88
C ALA A 129 -6.67 0.04 20.51
N PRO A 130 -5.78 -0.92 20.27
CA PRO A 130 -5.92 -1.82 19.13
C PRO A 130 -7.32 -2.45 19.10
N PHE A 131 -7.92 -2.53 17.90
CA PHE A 131 -9.27 -3.09 17.75
C PHE A 131 -9.44 -3.74 16.38
N ASN A 132 -9.05 -5.02 16.29
CA ASN A 132 -9.28 -5.87 15.11
C ASN A 132 -8.81 -5.28 13.75
N ASN A 133 -7.91 -4.32 13.77
CA ASN A 133 -7.35 -3.74 12.54
C ASN A 133 -6.21 -4.59 11.97
N LEU A 134 -5.48 -5.29 12.82
CA LEU A 134 -4.47 -6.26 12.40
C LEU A 134 -4.98 -7.68 12.67
N LEU A 135 -4.57 -8.64 11.86
CA LEU A 135 -4.91 -10.05 12.05
C LEU A 135 -4.47 -10.55 13.44
N ALA A 136 -3.36 -10.01 13.97
CA ALA A 136 -2.88 -10.35 15.31
C ALA A 136 -3.82 -9.87 16.45
N ASP A 137 -4.65 -8.88 16.20
CA ASP A 137 -5.60 -8.31 17.18
C ASP A 137 -7.00 -8.96 17.09
N CYS A 138 -7.24 -9.76 16.06
CA CYS A 138 -8.53 -10.41 15.84
C CYS A 138 -8.71 -11.63 16.75
N LEU A 139 -9.96 -11.95 17.06
CA LEU A 139 -10.29 -13.23 17.68
C LEU A 139 -9.84 -14.36 16.76
N GLN A 140 -9.00 -15.22 17.29
CA GLN A 140 -8.40 -16.31 16.54
C GLN A 140 -9.10 -17.61 16.89
N GLY A 141 -9.35 -18.44 15.86
CA GLY A 141 -9.70 -19.83 16.07
C GLY A 141 -8.50 -20.63 16.63
N PRO A 142 -8.66 -21.96 16.84
CA PRO A 142 -7.59 -22.80 17.36
C PRO A 142 -6.33 -22.82 16.50
N ASP A 143 -6.46 -22.51 15.22
CA ASP A 143 -5.35 -22.54 14.24
C ASP A 143 -4.61 -21.20 14.12
N GLY A 144 -4.94 -20.20 14.93
CA GLY A 144 -4.37 -18.87 14.88
C GLY A 144 -4.95 -17.98 13.77
N PRO A 145 -4.28 -16.81 13.46
CA PRO A 145 -4.73 -15.90 12.43
C PRO A 145 -4.61 -16.55 11.04
N PRO A 146 -5.53 -16.22 10.10
CA PRO A 146 -5.46 -16.78 8.76
C PRO A 146 -4.15 -16.37 8.05
N ALA A 147 -3.49 -17.34 7.43
CA ALA A 147 -2.36 -17.11 6.55
C ALA A 147 -2.88 -17.04 5.10
N ILE A 148 -2.83 -15.84 4.51
CA ILE A 148 -3.28 -15.64 3.13
C ILE A 148 -2.05 -15.65 2.21
N ASP A 149 -2.01 -16.60 1.27
CA ASP A 149 -1.01 -16.60 0.20
C ASP A 149 -1.53 -15.78 -1.00
N PHE A 150 -1.24 -14.50 -0.99
CA PHE A 150 -1.66 -13.58 -2.05
C PHE A 150 -1.07 -13.95 -3.42
N ALA A 151 0.15 -14.50 -3.47
CA ALA A 151 0.74 -14.94 -4.73
C ALA A 151 0.03 -16.19 -5.29
N ALA A 152 -0.30 -17.17 -4.44
CA ALA A 152 -1.10 -18.31 -4.85
C ALA A 152 -2.49 -17.89 -5.33
N HIS A 153 -3.12 -16.96 -4.62
CA HIS A 153 -4.41 -16.39 -5.01
C HIS A 153 -4.32 -15.67 -6.37
N ALA A 154 -3.33 -14.81 -6.58
CA ALA A 154 -3.15 -14.13 -7.87
C ALA A 154 -2.89 -15.12 -9.02
N ARG A 155 -2.13 -16.20 -8.78
CA ARG A 155 -1.94 -17.30 -9.75
C ARG A 155 -3.26 -18.00 -10.09
N SER A 156 -4.14 -18.20 -9.10
CA SER A 156 -5.46 -18.82 -9.35
C SER A 156 -6.35 -17.97 -10.25
N LEU A 157 -6.16 -16.64 -10.25
CA LEU A 157 -6.82 -15.71 -11.17
C LEU A 157 -6.11 -15.62 -12.54
N GLY A 158 -5.00 -16.35 -12.72
CA GLY A 158 -4.30 -16.48 -13.99
C GLY A 158 -3.08 -15.55 -14.15
N ALA A 159 -2.73 -14.71 -13.19
CA ALA A 159 -1.52 -13.91 -13.23
C ALA A 159 -0.25 -14.75 -13.01
N GLN A 160 0.91 -14.21 -13.39
CA GLN A 160 2.17 -14.66 -12.81
C GLN A 160 2.31 -14.03 -11.44
N ALA A 161 2.81 -14.76 -10.45
CA ALA A 161 2.96 -14.21 -9.12
C ALA A 161 4.02 -14.93 -8.28
N GLU A 162 4.65 -14.18 -7.37
CA GLU A 162 5.62 -14.68 -6.41
C GLU A 162 5.58 -13.92 -5.09
N ASN A 163 5.95 -14.60 -4.00
CA ASN A 163 6.20 -14.00 -2.70
C ASN A 163 7.70 -13.72 -2.58
N VAL A 164 8.04 -12.54 -2.06
CA VAL A 164 9.42 -12.13 -1.75
C VAL A 164 9.51 -11.65 -0.30
N LYS A 165 10.71 -11.72 0.28
CA LYS A 165 10.92 -11.43 1.71
C LYS A 165 11.82 -10.22 1.95
N THR A 166 12.62 -9.84 0.97
CA THR A 166 13.64 -8.80 1.11
C THR A 166 13.57 -7.81 -0.04
N ILE A 167 14.11 -6.62 0.17
CA ILE A 167 14.21 -5.59 -0.89
C ILE A 167 15.00 -6.07 -2.11
N PRO A 168 16.17 -6.75 -1.97
CA PRO A 168 16.86 -7.31 -3.14
C PRO A 168 16.03 -8.35 -3.92
N GLU A 169 15.26 -9.20 -3.22
CA GLU A 169 14.35 -10.14 -3.87
C GLU A 169 13.22 -9.41 -4.61
N LEU A 170 12.68 -8.34 -4.01
CA LEU A 170 11.68 -7.49 -4.65
C LEU A 170 12.21 -6.86 -5.94
N GLU A 171 13.42 -6.28 -5.92
CA GLU A 171 14.04 -5.68 -7.09
C GLU A 171 14.24 -6.72 -8.23
N ALA A 172 14.69 -7.92 -7.88
CA ALA A 172 14.81 -9.01 -8.84
C ALA A 172 13.44 -9.46 -9.40
N ALA A 173 12.39 -9.50 -8.57
CA ALA A 173 11.02 -9.81 -8.99
C ALA A 173 10.45 -8.73 -9.90
N LEU A 174 10.70 -7.45 -9.61
CA LEU A 174 10.30 -6.33 -10.47
C LEU A 174 10.96 -6.41 -11.85
N ALA A 175 12.23 -6.81 -11.94
CA ALA A 175 12.89 -7.04 -13.21
C ALA A 175 12.19 -8.16 -14.03
N ARG A 176 11.80 -9.26 -13.37
CA ARG A 176 11.01 -10.34 -14.01
C ARG A 176 9.62 -9.84 -14.44
N ALA A 177 8.97 -9.06 -13.59
CA ALA A 177 7.66 -8.48 -13.92
C ALA A 177 7.72 -7.57 -15.15
N ARG A 178 8.77 -6.76 -15.29
CA ARG A 178 8.98 -5.92 -16.48
C ARG A 178 9.18 -6.75 -17.76
N ALA A 179 9.92 -7.85 -17.67
CA ALA A 179 10.15 -8.75 -18.80
C ALA A 179 8.89 -9.56 -19.18
N SER A 180 7.92 -9.68 -18.28
CA SER A 180 6.68 -10.41 -18.52
C SER A 180 5.76 -9.66 -19.49
N LYS A 181 5.08 -10.43 -20.34
CA LYS A 181 3.99 -9.94 -21.21
C LYS A 181 2.60 -10.10 -20.57
N ARG A 182 2.55 -10.64 -19.37
CA ARG A 182 1.31 -10.95 -18.64
C ARG A 182 1.32 -10.20 -17.32
N THR A 183 0.16 -9.87 -16.78
CA THR A 183 0.04 -9.30 -15.45
C THR A 183 0.83 -10.11 -14.45
N TYR A 184 1.64 -9.40 -13.65
CA TYR A 184 2.59 -9.97 -12.71
C TYR A 184 2.37 -9.37 -11.32
N VAL A 185 2.21 -10.23 -10.31
CA VAL A 185 1.96 -9.83 -8.92
C VAL A 185 3.16 -10.21 -8.07
N VAL A 186 3.73 -9.23 -7.38
CA VAL A 186 4.80 -9.45 -6.40
C VAL A 186 4.24 -9.12 -5.02
N CYS A 187 4.32 -10.07 -4.10
CA CYS A 187 3.82 -9.90 -2.73
C CYS A 187 5.00 -9.83 -1.77
N ILE A 188 5.02 -8.80 -0.93
CA ILE A 188 6.04 -8.59 0.09
C ILE A 188 5.40 -8.26 1.42
N GLU A 189 5.82 -8.99 2.48
CA GLU A 189 5.39 -8.67 3.84
C GLU A 189 6.12 -7.42 4.33
N THR A 190 5.37 -6.47 4.94
CA THR A 190 5.91 -5.22 5.47
C THR A 190 5.57 -5.05 6.95
N ASP A 191 6.39 -4.29 7.68
CA ASP A 191 6.16 -3.99 9.08
C ASP A 191 5.00 -2.97 9.24
N PRO A 192 3.87 -3.35 9.85
CA PRO A 192 2.72 -2.45 10.02
C PRO A 192 2.99 -1.25 10.94
N ARG A 193 4.09 -1.28 11.69
CA ARG A 193 4.43 -0.26 12.71
C ARG A 193 5.50 0.72 12.24
N ARG A 194 6.32 0.32 11.26
CA ARG A 194 7.39 1.16 10.72
C ARG A 194 6.86 2.01 9.57
N THR A 195 7.07 3.32 9.68
CA THR A 195 6.88 4.29 8.60
C THR A 195 8.17 5.06 8.38
N ILE A 196 8.30 5.75 7.26
CA ILE A 196 9.33 6.78 7.12
C ILE A 196 9.01 7.95 8.04
N ASP A 197 10.03 8.74 8.37
CA ASP A 197 9.88 9.93 9.20
C ASP A 197 8.79 10.84 8.66
N GLU A 198 8.05 11.47 9.57
CA GLU A 198 7.01 12.43 9.21
C GLU A 198 7.61 13.56 8.37
N GLY A 199 6.86 14.02 7.36
CA GLY A 199 7.30 15.07 6.44
C GLY A 199 7.37 16.47 7.03
N GLY A 200 7.40 16.60 8.36
CA GLY A 200 7.53 17.86 9.08
C GLY A 200 6.24 18.71 9.12
N TRP A 201 5.14 18.20 8.62
CA TRP A 201 3.85 18.87 8.61
C TRP A 201 2.83 18.12 9.45
N TRP A 202 2.12 18.84 10.30
CA TRP A 202 0.96 18.31 10.98
C TRP A 202 -0.26 18.39 10.05
N TRP A 203 -1.02 17.32 9.96
CA TRP A 203 -2.30 17.29 9.28
C TRP A 203 -3.40 16.89 10.25
N GLU A 204 -4.59 17.38 10.02
CA GLU A 204 -5.69 17.22 10.94
C GLU A 204 -6.28 15.80 10.87
N VAL A 205 -6.13 15.07 11.99
CA VAL A 205 -6.86 13.83 12.23
C VAL A 205 -7.69 14.06 13.49
N ALA A 206 -9.00 14.07 13.34
CA ALA A 206 -9.91 14.38 14.44
C ALA A 206 -9.78 13.37 15.59
N VAL A 207 -9.67 13.89 16.81
CA VAL A 207 -9.64 13.10 18.03
C VAL A 207 -10.97 13.28 18.77
N PRO A 208 -11.60 12.21 19.32
CA PRO A 208 -12.85 12.30 20.06
C PRO A 208 -12.81 13.34 21.19
N GLU A 209 -13.87 14.12 21.31
CA GLU A 209 -14.02 15.13 22.37
C GLU A 209 -14.31 14.47 23.72
N VAL A 210 -15.04 13.37 23.69
CA VAL A 210 -15.48 12.65 24.89
C VAL A 210 -14.91 11.25 24.87
N SER A 211 -14.16 10.92 25.91
CA SER A 211 -13.64 9.56 26.11
C SER A 211 -13.35 9.30 27.57
N ALA A 212 -13.63 8.08 28.02
CA ALA A 212 -13.22 7.59 29.34
C ALA A 212 -11.70 7.29 29.39
N ARG A 213 -11.06 7.05 28.23
CA ARG A 213 -9.63 6.70 28.15
C ARG A 213 -8.73 7.91 28.38
N PRO A 214 -7.76 7.84 29.33
CA PRO A 214 -6.80 8.92 29.56
C PRO A 214 -5.96 9.25 28.32
N GLU A 215 -5.57 8.22 27.54
CA GLU A 215 -4.76 8.36 26.33
C GLU A 215 -5.48 9.17 25.24
N VAL A 216 -6.79 8.96 25.08
CA VAL A 216 -7.60 9.74 24.12
C VAL A 216 -7.72 11.19 24.58
N ARG A 217 -7.92 11.44 25.90
CA ARG A 217 -7.94 12.81 26.43
C ARG A 217 -6.61 13.52 26.23
N ALA A 218 -5.49 12.82 26.44
CA ALA A 218 -4.16 13.38 26.20
C ALA A 218 -3.92 13.67 24.71
N ALA A 219 -4.35 12.78 23.82
CA ALA A 219 -4.29 13.00 22.37
C ALA A 219 -5.17 14.19 21.96
N ARG A 220 -6.37 14.33 22.54
CA ARG A 220 -7.26 15.48 22.27
C ARG A 220 -6.62 16.80 22.68
N ALA A 221 -5.96 16.87 23.83
CA ALA A 221 -5.27 18.09 24.26
C ALA A 221 -4.18 18.52 23.24
N LYS A 222 -3.39 17.57 22.74
CA LYS A 222 -2.39 17.82 21.69
C LYS A 222 -3.04 18.27 20.38
N TYR A 223 -4.14 17.64 19.99
CA TYR A 223 -4.91 18.00 18.79
C TYR A 223 -5.40 19.44 18.86
N GLU A 224 -6.01 19.86 19.98
CA GLU A 224 -6.49 21.23 20.17
C GLU A 224 -5.35 22.25 20.15
N GLU A 225 -4.19 21.91 20.72
CA GLU A 225 -3.01 22.78 20.65
C GLU A 225 -2.51 22.94 19.19
N ALA A 226 -2.46 21.85 18.42
CA ALA A 226 -2.04 21.90 17.04
C ALA A 226 -3.03 22.69 16.16
N ARG A 227 -4.35 22.51 16.35
CA ARG A 227 -5.39 23.28 15.67
C ARG A 227 -5.24 24.78 15.83
N ARG A 228 -4.90 25.24 17.03
CA ARG A 228 -4.71 26.69 17.28
C ARG A 228 -3.53 27.30 16.51
N LYS A 229 -2.58 26.47 16.07
CA LYS A 229 -1.41 26.88 15.31
C LYS A 229 -1.66 26.86 13.79
N GLN A 230 -2.76 26.26 13.34
CA GLN A 230 -3.14 26.30 11.93
C GLN A 230 -3.52 27.73 11.52
N ARG A 231 -3.11 28.11 10.32
CA ARG A 231 -3.63 29.32 9.69
C ARG A 231 -5.06 29.07 9.21
N PRO A 232 -5.97 30.04 9.40
CA PRO A 232 -7.32 29.95 8.88
C PRO A 232 -7.34 29.89 7.34
#